data_3c7c6322467b985f18d64022e95fe44f
#
_entry.id   3c7c6322467b985f18d64022e95fe44f
#
_cell.length_a   1.000
_cell.length_b   1.000
_cell.length_c   1.000
_cell.angle_alpha   90.00
_cell.angle_beta   90.00
_cell.angle_gamma   90.00
#
_symmetry.space_group_name_H-M   'P 1'
#
loop_
_entity.id
_entity.type
_entity.pdbx_description
1 polymer ?
#
loop_
_entity_poly.entity_id
_entity_poly.type
_entity_poly.pdbx_seq_one_letter_code
_entity_poly.pdbx_strand_id
1 'polypeptide(L)'
;VHGMIKHREKGVTPFQYAVYYLVGFIANFFDVLGIGSLAPTLATYKLTKTVDDDLIPGTLVIGCAIPVILEALLFLTKVEVEILTLVGMYGCGIIGALIGGKVATKLPVKALRITMGVGLLSAGALMMMSKFGLMPLGGNAIGLHGIKLVIACIGSFILAALLTVGIGNYAPTMVMVYMLGMNPAVAFPIMMGLGALGVCNGSFPYFASNRYHHHAAFAFTAAGVVGVLIAVYLVTSLPLSVLQWLVILVAFYTGITMLKQAFARENVAKANVG
;
A
#
# COMPACT_ATOMS: atom_id res chain seq x y z
N VAL A 1 -17.66 16.33 -8.65
CA VAL A 1 -19.01 16.83 -8.93
C VAL A 1 -19.10 17.34 -10.37
N HIS A 2 -18.19 18.19 -10.85
CA HIS A 2 -18.25 18.78 -12.20
C HIS A 2 -18.12 17.70 -13.32
N GLY A 3 -17.27 16.68 -13.14
CA GLY A 3 -17.13 15.56 -14.07
C GLY A 3 -18.36 14.67 -14.16
N MET A 4 -19.06 14.46 -13.01
CA MET A 4 -20.31 13.68 -12.95
C MET A 4 -21.45 14.31 -13.76
N ILE A 5 -21.48 15.65 -13.85
CA ILE A 5 -22.51 16.38 -14.58
C ILE A 5 -22.23 16.34 -16.09
N LYS A 6 -20.96 16.34 -16.49
CA LYS A 6 -20.53 16.42 -17.90
C LYS A 6 -20.56 15.08 -18.62
N HIS A 7 -20.31 13.98 -17.90
CA HIS A 7 -20.44 12.61 -18.42
C HIS A 7 -21.72 12.00 -17.87
N ARG A 8 -22.71 11.80 -18.75
CA ARG A 8 -23.94 11.07 -18.46
C ARG A 8 -23.61 9.58 -18.35
N GLU A 9 -22.95 9.20 -17.23
CA GLU A 9 -22.81 7.79 -16.89
C GLU A 9 -24.22 7.21 -16.76
N LYS A 10 -24.46 6.04 -17.39
CA LYS A 10 -25.74 5.32 -17.26
C LYS A 10 -26.07 5.22 -15.78
N GLY A 11 -27.33 5.46 -15.43
CA GLY A 11 -27.77 5.55 -14.03
C GLY A 11 -27.22 4.40 -13.19
N VAL A 12 -26.44 4.73 -12.14
CA VAL A 12 -25.85 3.77 -11.21
C VAL A 12 -26.95 3.21 -10.33
N THR A 13 -27.03 1.90 -10.23
CA THR A 13 -28.04 1.23 -9.42
C THR A 13 -27.73 1.36 -7.91
N PRO A 14 -28.75 1.29 -7.04
CA PRO A 14 -28.53 1.28 -5.58
C PRO A 14 -27.57 0.17 -5.13
N PHE A 15 -27.59 -0.99 -5.78
CA PHE A 15 -26.67 -2.08 -5.51
C PHE A 15 -25.21 -1.70 -5.81
N GLN A 16 -24.95 -1.03 -6.95
CA GLN A 16 -23.61 -0.57 -7.29
C GLN A 16 -23.09 0.46 -6.26
N TYR A 17 -23.94 1.40 -5.83
CA TYR A 17 -23.56 2.33 -4.77
C TYR A 17 -23.21 1.60 -3.46
N ALA A 18 -24.02 0.63 -3.05
CA ALA A 18 -23.73 -0.17 -1.85
C ALA A 18 -22.36 -0.87 -1.95
N VAL A 19 -22.05 -1.45 -3.13
CA VAL A 19 -20.73 -2.05 -3.38
C VAL A 19 -19.61 -1.02 -3.28
N TYR A 20 -19.76 0.15 -3.89
CA TYR A 20 -18.73 1.20 -3.88
C TYR A 20 -18.43 1.71 -2.47
N TYR A 21 -19.46 1.99 -1.67
CA TYR A 21 -19.29 2.43 -0.29
C TYR A 21 -18.72 1.33 0.60
N LEU A 22 -19.23 0.10 0.51
CA LEU A 22 -18.76 -1.02 1.32
C LEU A 22 -17.30 -1.34 1.03
N VAL A 23 -16.95 -1.42 -0.26
CA VAL A 23 -15.55 -1.69 -0.68
C VAL A 23 -14.64 -0.52 -0.30
N GLY A 24 -15.09 0.73 -0.50
CA GLY A 24 -14.33 1.90 -0.09
C GLY A 24 -14.01 1.92 1.40
N PHE A 25 -15.01 1.61 2.24
CA PHE A 25 -14.82 1.53 3.69
C PHE A 25 -13.87 0.40 4.08
N ILE A 26 -14.18 -0.84 3.65
CA ILE A 26 -13.42 -2.03 4.07
C ILE A 26 -11.99 -1.98 3.54
N ALA A 27 -11.80 -1.63 2.26
CA ALA A 27 -10.50 -1.62 1.65
C ALA A 27 -9.57 -0.59 2.32
N ASN A 28 -10.03 0.63 2.54
CA ASN A 28 -9.22 1.66 3.20
C ASN A 28 -9.04 1.40 4.71
N PHE A 29 -10.01 0.79 5.37
CA PHE A 29 -9.82 0.32 6.75
C PHE A 29 -8.66 -0.67 6.86
N PHE A 30 -8.61 -1.66 5.98
CA PHE A 30 -7.52 -2.64 5.94
C PHE A 30 -6.22 -2.08 5.35
N ASP A 31 -6.28 -1.04 4.52
CA ASP A 31 -5.11 -0.33 4.01
C ASP A 31 -4.28 0.25 5.15
N VAL A 32 -4.93 0.90 6.12
CA VAL A 32 -4.30 1.42 7.34
C VAL A 32 -3.54 0.33 8.12
N LEU A 33 -4.02 -0.91 8.09
CA LEU A 33 -3.33 -2.05 8.74
C LEU A 33 -2.13 -2.56 7.93
N GLY A 34 -1.84 -2.00 6.75
CA GLY A 34 -0.72 -2.37 5.89
C GLY A 34 -1.01 -3.53 4.93
N ILE A 35 -2.27 -3.96 4.81
CA ILE A 35 -2.68 -5.06 3.91
C ILE A 35 -2.76 -4.61 2.46
N GLY A 36 -3.05 -3.33 2.22
CA GLY A 36 -3.21 -2.74 0.90
C GLY A 36 -4.65 -2.80 0.38
N SER A 37 -5.16 -1.66 -0.13
CA SER A 37 -6.54 -1.52 -0.62
C SER A 37 -6.72 -1.93 -2.08
N LEU A 38 -5.69 -1.83 -2.90
CA LEU A 38 -5.81 -1.93 -4.36
C LEU A 38 -6.23 -3.33 -4.83
N ALA A 39 -5.59 -4.39 -4.31
CA ALA A 39 -5.83 -5.75 -4.78
C ALA A 39 -7.24 -6.27 -4.43
N PRO A 40 -7.74 -6.15 -3.19
CA PRO A 40 -9.10 -6.57 -2.85
C PRO A 40 -10.16 -5.75 -3.59
N THR A 41 -9.96 -4.45 -3.78
CA THR A 41 -10.89 -3.60 -4.53
C THR A 41 -10.95 -3.98 -6.00
N LEU A 42 -9.78 -4.20 -6.65
CA LEU A 42 -9.70 -4.70 -8.02
C LEU A 42 -10.47 -6.02 -8.19
N ALA A 43 -10.24 -6.96 -7.27
CA ALA A 43 -10.92 -8.25 -7.30
C ALA A 43 -12.45 -8.09 -7.18
N THR A 44 -12.92 -7.26 -6.25
CA THR A 44 -14.33 -7.04 -6.03
C THR A 44 -15.02 -6.38 -7.23
N TYR A 45 -14.42 -5.33 -7.82
CA TYR A 45 -14.99 -4.69 -9.00
C TYR A 45 -15.05 -5.62 -10.22
N LYS A 46 -14.04 -6.48 -10.40
CA LYS A 46 -14.07 -7.50 -11.47
C LYS A 46 -15.12 -8.58 -11.24
N LEU A 47 -15.27 -9.06 -10.02
CA LEU A 47 -16.24 -10.08 -9.67
C LEU A 47 -17.68 -9.57 -9.76
N THR A 48 -17.94 -8.36 -9.28
CA THR A 48 -19.27 -7.74 -9.28
C THR A 48 -19.64 -7.08 -10.61
N LYS A 49 -18.65 -6.89 -11.50
CA LYS A 49 -18.81 -6.17 -12.78
C LYS A 49 -19.50 -4.80 -12.62
N THR A 50 -19.20 -4.12 -11.52
CA THR A 50 -19.81 -2.82 -11.19
C THR A 50 -19.07 -1.65 -11.79
N VAL A 51 -17.82 -1.86 -12.22
CA VAL A 51 -16.98 -0.89 -12.93
C VAL A 51 -16.40 -1.59 -14.15
N ASP A 52 -16.36 -0.91 -15.31
CA ASP A 52 -15.78 -1.44 -16.54
C ASP A 52 -14.26 -1.67 -16.35
N ASP A 53 -13.75 -2.78 -16.90
CA ASP A 53 -12.38 -3.25 -16.64
C ASP A 53 -11.30 -2.23 -16.99
N ASP A 54 -11.51 -1.42 -18.04
CA ASP A 54 -10.59 -0.37 -18.49
C ASP A 54 -10.60 0.87 -17.59
N LEU A 55 -11.68 1.10 -16.83
CA LEU A 55 -11.83 2.21 -15.88
C LEU A 55 -11.38 1.84 -14.46
N ILE A 56 -11.29 0.54 -14.13
CA ILE A 56 -10.92 0.10 -12.76
C ILE A 56 -9.61 0.72 -12.29
N PRO A 57 -8.48 0.69 -13.05
CA PRO A 57 -7.21 1.23 -12.54
C PRO A 57 -7.29 2.71 -12.15
N GLY A 58 -7.91 3.54 -13.01
CA GLY A 58 -8.09 4.96 -12.73
C GLY A 58 -9.03 5.20 -11.54
N THR A 59 -10.11 4.43 -11.44
CA THR A 59 -11.08 4.51 -10.34
C THR A 59 -10.42 4.20 -9.00
N LEU A 60 -9.56 3.17 -8.94
CA LEU A 60 -8.84 2.80 -7.73
C LEU A 60 -7.87 3.90 -7.30
N VAL A 61 -7.01 4.34 -8.20
CA VAL A 61 -5.95 5.30 -7.87
C VAL A 61 -6.55 6.66 -7.47
N ILE A 62 -7.57 7.13 -8.19
CA ILE A 62 -8.25 8.39 -7.85
C ILE A 62 -9.06 8.24 -6.56
N GLY A 63 -9.77 7.12 -6.40
CA GLY A 63 -10.58 6.86 -5.21
C GLY A 63 -9.76 6.76 -3.92
N CYS A 64 -8.56 6.17 -3.99
CA CYS A 64 -7.65 6.05 -2.84
C CYS A 64 -6.90 7.35 -2.52
N ALA A 65 -6.78 8.31 -3.44
CA ALA A 65 -5.88 9.46 -3.29
C ALA A 65 -6.14 10.25 -1.98
N ILE A 66 -7.38 10.64 -1.73
CA ILE A 66 -7.74 11.39 -0.51
C ILE A 66 -7.62 10.52 0.75
N PRO A 67 -8.14 9.29 0.82
CA PRO A 67 -7.95 8.41 1.97
C PRO A 67 -6.48 8.22 2.34
N VAL A 68 -5.60 7.92 1.40
CA VAL A 68 -4.18 7.65 1.66
C VAL A 68 -3.42 8.92 2.07
N ILE A 69 -3.77 10.11 1.52
CA ILE A 69 -3.25 11.38 2.02
C ILE A 69 -3.67 11.60 3.47
N LEU A 70 -4.95 11.35 3.78
CA LEU A 70 -5.46 11.49 5.14
C LEU A 70 -4.76 10.53 6.11
N GLU A 71 -4.53 9.28 5.71
CA GLU A 71 -3.74 8.32 6.49
C GLU A 71 -2.34 8.86 6.81
N ALA A 72 -1.62 9.32 5.80
CA ALA A 72 -0.28 9.87 5.97
C ALA A 72 -0.28 11.05 6.95
N LEU A 73 -1.21 12.00 6.79
CA LEU A 73 -1.32 13.17 7.65
C LEU A 73 -1.68 12.78 9.09
N LEU A 74 -2.63 11.89 9.29
CA LEU A 74 -3.04 11.45 10.62
C LEU A 74 -1.92 10.72 11.36
N PHE A 75 -1.19 9.82 10.68
CA PHE A 75 -0.07 9.14 11.32
C PHE A 75 1.09 10.07 11.63
N LEU A 76 1.37 11.08 10.78
CA LEU A 76 2.38 12.10 11.04
C LEU A 76 2.05 12.95 12.27
N THR A 77 0.76 13.11 12.61
CA THR A 77 0.36 13.85 13.83
C THR A 77 0.31 12.97 15.07
N LYS A 78 0.25 11.65 14.93
CA LYS A 78 0.05 10.70 16.04
C LYS A 78 1.32 9.95 16.44
N VAL A 79 2.26 9.81 15.51
CA VAL A 79 3.48 9.00 15.70
C VAL A 79 4.70 9.88 15.48
N GLU A 80 5.53 9.98 16.51
CA GLU A 80 6.79 10.72 16.41
C GLU A 80 7.79 10.00 15.50
N VAL A 81 8.28 10.71 14.51
CA VAL A 81 9.34 10.26 13.60
C VAL A 81 10.39 11.36 13.50
N GLU A 82 11.64 10.95 13.53
CA GLU A 82 12.72 11.90 13.31
C GLU A 82 12.65 12.49 11.89
N ILE A 83 12.66 13.81 11.81
CA ILE A 83 12.50 14.56 10.55
C ILE A 83 13.55 14.16 9.51
N LEU A 84 14.81 13.98 9.91
CA LEU A 84 15.88 13.61 9.00
C LEU A 84 15.61 12.24 8.35
N THR A 85 15.18 11.26 9.14
CA THR A 85 14.81 9.93 8.67
C THR A 85 13.61 9.99 7.72
N LEU A 86 12.56 10.73 8.10
CA LEU A 86 11.34 10.86 7.31
C LEU A 86 11.61 11.52 5.95
N VAL A 87 12.26 12.69 5.96
CA VAL A 87 12.57 13.46 4.73
C VAL A 87 13.55 12.69 3.85
N GLY A 88 14.55 12.03 4.43
CA GLY A 88 15.49 11.19 3.69
C GLY A 88 14.79 10.04 2.96
N MET A 89 13.95 9.29 3.66
CA MET A 89 13.20 8.16 3.08
C MET A 89 12.17 8.63 2.04
N TYR A 90 11.45 9.73 2.28
CA TYR A 90 10.51 10.29 1.32
C TYR A 90 11.21 10.82 0.07
N GLY A 91 12.31 11.58 0.24
CA GLY A 91 13.10 12.09 -0.88
C GLY A 91 13.63 10.97 -1.77
N CYS A 92 14.23 9.94 -1.18
CA CYS A 92 14.68 8.76 -1.91
C CYS A 92 13.53 7.99 -2.55
N GLY A 93 12.37 7.90 -1.89
CA GLY A 93 11.18 7.28 -2.43
C GLY A 93 10.64 8.02 -3.66
N ILE A 94 10.56 9.36 -3.62
CA ILE A 94 10.16 10.18 -4.77
C ILE A 94 11.09 9.94 -5.95
N ILE A 95 12.41 9.98 -5.73
CA ILE A 95 13.41 9.72 -6.77
C ILE A 95 13.27 8.30 -7.31
N GLY A 96 13.04 7.32 -6.42
CA GLY A 96 12.78 5.92 -6.77
C GLY A 96 11.57 5.73 -7.66
N ALA A 97 10.45 6.40 -7.34
CA ALA A 97 9.25 6.36 -8.16
C ALA A 97 9.47 6.99 -9.55
N LEU A 98 10.13 8.14 -9.62
CA LEU A 98 10.32 8.89 -10.86
C LEU A 98 11.36 8.25 -11.80
N ILE A 99 12.51 7.84 -11.27
CA ILE A 99 13.63 7.31 -12.04
C ILE A 99 13.62 5.78 -12.03
N GLY A 100 13.54 5.19 -10.83
CA GLY A 100 13.58 3.75 -10.65
C GLY A 100 12.38 3.04 -11.27
N GLY A 101 11.22 3.70 -11.33
CA GLY A 101 10.02 3.17 -11.98
C GLY A 101 10.26 2.83 -13.46
N LYS A 102 11.02 3.66 -14.19
CA LYS A 102 11.36 3.38 -15.58
C LYS A 102 12.25 2.13 -15.76
N VAL A 103 13.07 1.82 -14.76
CA VAL A 103 13.90 0.60 -14.74
C VAL A 103 13.07 -0.59 -14.30
N ALA A 104 12.26 -0.42 -13.26
CA ALA A 104 11.41 -1.46 -12.70
C ALA A 104 10.42 -2.04 -13.72
N THR A 105 9.91 -1.22 -14.65
CA THR A 105 9.02 -1.68 -15.73
C THR A 105 9.68 -2.67 -16.70
N LYS A 106 11.01 -2.71 -16.75
CA LYS A 106 11.78 -3.64 -17.61
C LYS A 106 12.12 -4.95 -16.88
N LEU A 107 11.92 -5.01 -15.56
CA LEU A 107 12.26 -6.19 -14.79
C LEU A 107 11.12 -7.23 -14.82
N PRO A 108 11.44 -8.52 -14.74
CA PRO A 108 10.42 -9.57 -14.72
C PRO A 108 9.64 -9.53 -13.39
N VAL A 109 8.40 -9.08 -13.44
CA VAL A 109 7.50 -8.91 -12.27
C VAL A 109 7.39 -10.22 -11.45
N LYS A 110 7.45 -11.38 -12.11
CA LYS A 110 7.45 -12.70 -11.44
C LYS A 110 8.64 -12.85 -10.50
N ALA A 111 9.86 -12.57 -10.99
CA ALA A 111 11.07 -12.67 -10.17
C ALA A 111 11.04 -11.70 -9.00
N LEU A 112 10.61 -10.45 -9.24
CA LEU A 112 10.46 -9.45 -8.18
C LEU A 112 9.49 -9.91 -7.08
N ARG A 113 8.32 -10.46 -7.46
CA ARG A 113 7.35 -10.99 -6.49
C ARG A 113 7.87 -12.16 -5.70
N ILE A 114 8.61 -13.08 -6.34
CA ILE A 114 9.23 -14.23 -5.65
C ILE A 114 10.27 -13.73 -4.65
N THR A 115 11.20 -12.88 -5.06
CA THR A 115 12.25 -12.35 -4.19
C THR A 115 11.68 -11.61 -2.99
N MET A 116 10.72 -10.72 -3.23
CA MET A 116 10.05 -9.98 -2.14
C MET A 116 9.21 -10.89 -1.25
N GLY A 117 8.49 -11.84 -1.84
CA GLY A 117 7.68 -12.80 -1.09
C GLY A 117 8.53 -13.66 -0.16
N VAL A 118 9.62 -14.22 -0.66
CA VAL A 118 10.58 -15.00 0.16
C VAL A 118 11.22 -14.09 1.22
N GLY A 119 11.66 -12.88 0.85
CA GLY A 119 12.23 -11.92 1.78
C GLY A 119 11.29 -11.57 2.93
N LEU A 120 10.02 -11.30 2.63
CA LEU A 120 8.99 -11.00 3.64
C LEU A 120 8.70 -12.19 4.56
N LEU A 121 8.63 -13.41 4.03
CA LEU A 121 8.43 -14.62 4.85
C LEU A 121 9.62 -14.87 5.77
N SER A 122 10.84 -14.72 5.25
CA SER A 122 12.07 -14.86 6.05
C SER A 122 12.14 -13.81 7.14
N ALA A 123 11.87 -12.57 6.81
CA ALA A 123 11.86 -11.47 7.78
C ALA A 123 10.73 -11.63 8.82
N GLY A 124 9.54 -12.04 8.41
CA GLY A 124 8.43 -12.36 9.33
C GLY A 124 8.80 -13.49 10.30
N ALA A 125 9.50 -14.52 9.83
CA ALA A 125 10.01 -15.60 10.69
C ALA A 125 11.05 -15.07 11.68
N LEU A 126 12.01 -14.25 11.25
CA LEU A 126 13.00 -13.63 12.13
C LEU A 126 12.36 -12.71 13.17
N MET A 127 11.37 -11.92 12.78
CA MET A 127 10.60 -11.07 13.71
C MET A 127 9.83 -11.91 14.73
N MET A 128 9.25 -13.02 14.32
CA MET A 128 8.58 -13.96 15.22
C MET A 128 9.57 -14.60 16.22
N MET A 129 10.75 -15.00 15.76
CA MET A 129 11.82 -15.50 16.64
C MET A 129 12.26 -14.42 17.66
N SER A 130 12.38 -13.16 17.22
CA SER A 130 12.66 -12.05 18.11
C SER A 130 11.59 -11.86 19.20
N LYS A 131 10.31 -12.02 18.83
CA LYS A 131 9.19 -11.93 19.77
C LYS A 131 9.23 -13.01 20.85
N PHE A 132 9.78 -14.17 20.54
CA PHE A 132 10.02 -15.26 21.51
C PHE A 132 11.35 -15.14 22.26
N GLY A 133 12.07 -14.02 22.10
CA GLY A 133 13.34 -13.76 22.79
C GLY A 133 14.54 -14.55 22.24
N LEU A 134 14.40 -15.20 21.07
CA LEU A 134 15.44 -15.99 20.45
C LEU A 134 16.48 -15.13 19.70
N MET A 135 16.10 -13.89 19.34
CA MET A 135 16.97 -12.94 18.63
C MET A 135 16.69 -11.50 19.08
N PRO A 136 17.71 -10.65 19.24
CA PRO A 136 17.55 -9.23 19.57
C PRO A 136 17.27 -8.43 18.28
N LEU A 137 16.05 -8.50 17.75
CA LEU A 137 15.61 -7.69 16.61
C LEU A 137 14.56 -6.67 17.04
N GLY A 138 14.47 -5.58 16.28
CA GLY A 138 13.58 -4.47 16.59
C GLY A 138 14.18 -3.51 17.61
N GLY A 139 13.46 -2.45 17.89
CA GLY A 139 13.90 -1.42 18.83
C GLY A 139 12.81 -0.40 19.10
N ASN A 140 13.16 0.64 19.84
CA ASN A 140 12.29 1.76 20.18
C ASN A 140 12.73 3.06 19.52
N ALA A 141 13.70 3.01 18.57
CA ALA A 141 14.19 4.20 17.91
C ALA A 141 13.10 4.85 17.06
N ILE A 142 13.03 6.18 17.08
CA ILE A 142 12.11 6.98 16.25
C ILE A 142 12.79 7.51 14.99
N GLY A 143 14.10 7.25 14.83
CA GLY A 143 14.89 7.68 13.69
C GLY A 143 16.11 6.79 13.47
N LEU A 144 16.79 7.02 12.36
CA LEU A 144 17.97 6.28 11.92
C LEU A 144 19.13 7.23 11.61
N HIS A 145 20.35 6.78 11.93
CA HIS A 145 21.56 7.52 11.66
C HIS A 145 22.61 6.66 10.96
N GLY A 146 23.58 7.33 10.32
CA GLY A 146 24.71 6.67 9.66
C GLY A 146 24.27 5.66 8.61
N ILE A 147 24.90 4.48 8.64
CA ILE A 147 24.66 3.43 7.62
C ILE A 147 23.23 2.91 7.62
N LYS A 148 22.54 2.88 8.75
CA LYS A 148 21.15 2.45 8.83
C LYS A 148 20.20 3.38 8.06
N LEU A 149 20.44 4.70 8.14
CA LEU A 149 19.68 5.69 7.36
C LEU A 149 19.93 5.50 5.86
N VAL A 150 21.18 5.25 5.45
CA VAL A 150 21.53 4.99 4.05
C VAL A 150 20.79 3.75 3.54
N ILE A 151 20.79 2.66 4.30
CA ILE A 151 20.06 1.42 3.95
C ILE A 151 18.55 1.71 3.81
N ALA A 152 17.97 2.48 4.74
CA ALA A 152 16.56 2.84 4.70
C ALA A 152 16.21 3.71 3.47
N CYS A 153 17.07 4.65 3.11
CA CYS A 153 16.93 5.49 1.92
C CYS A 153 17.00 4.66 0.63
N ILE A 154 17.97 3.76 0.50
CA ILE A 154 18.09 2.86 -0.65
C ILE A 154 16.88 1.93 -0.71
N GLY A 155 16.45 1.39 0.43
CA GLY A 155 15.25 0.57 0.52
C GLY A 155 14.01 1.33 0.06
N SER A 156 13.80 2.56 0.54
CA SER A 156 12.68 3.40 0.13
C SER A 156 12.70 3.72 -1.38
N PHE A 157 13.88 3.97 -1.95
CA PHE A 157 14.05 4.13 -3.40
C PHE A 157 13.57 2.90 -4.17
N ILE A 158 14.04 1.71 -3.77
CA ILE A 158 13.69 0.44 -4.43
C ILE A 158 12.19 0.15 -4.27
N LEU A 159 11.64 0.27 -3.05
CA LEU A 159 10.24 -0.01 -2.77
C LEU A 159 9.29 0.93 -3.50
N ALA A 160 9.63 2.21 -3.59
CA ALA A 160 8.86 3.18 -4.36
C ALA A 160 8.94 2.92 -5.88
N ALA A 161 10.11 2.50 -6.40
CA ALA A 161 10.23 2.07 -7.78
C ALA A 161 9.36 0.84 -8.08
N LEU A 162 9.31 -0.15 -7.17
CA LEU A 162 8.50 -1.35 -7.32
C LEU A 162 6.99 -1.08 -7.19
N LEU A 163 6.60 -0.06 -6.41
CA LEU A 163 5.21 0.38 -6.31
C LEU A 163 4.67 0.81 -7.69
N THR A 164 5.50 1.42 -8.55
CA THR A 164 5.09 1.84 -9.90
C THR A 164 4.71 0.67 -10.81
N VAL A 165 5.19 -0.54 -10.54
CA VAL A 165 4.83 -1.78 -11.26
C VAL A 165 3.78 -2.62 -10.53
N GLY A 166 3.11 -2.02 -9.54
CA GLY A 166 2.00 -2.63 -8.80
C GLY A 166 2.43 -3.63 -7.72
N ILE A 167 3.65 -3.50 -7.20
CA ILE A 167 4.12 -4.26 -6.04
C ILE A 167 3.96 -3.38 -4.80
N GLY A 168 3.10 -3.78 -3.87
CA GLY A 168 2.82 -3.03 -2.65
C GLY A 168 4.06 -2.82 -1.79
N ASN A 169 4.22 -1.60 -1.26
CA ASN A 169 5.38 -1.20 -0.47
C ASN A 169 5.15 -1.25 1.05
N TYR A 170 3.90 -1.41 1.53
CA TYR A 170 3.58 -1.27 2.95
C TYR A 170 4.28 -2.32 3.81
N ALA A 171 3.99 -3.61 3.58
CA ALA A 171 4.62 -4.67 4.34
C ALA A 171 6.16 -4.68 4.25
N PRO A 172 6.79 -4.50 3.08
CA PRO A 172 8.25 -4.39 3.00
C PRO A 172 8.80 -3.20 3.78
N THR A 173 8.13 -2.05 3.78
CA THR A 173 8.55 -0.88 4.57
C THR A 173 8.43 -1.15 6.06
N MET A 174 7.31 -1.75 6.52
CA MET A 174 7.14 -2.12 7.93
C MET A 174 8.25 -3.04 8.41
N VAL A 175 8.55 -4.08 7.63
CA VAL A 175 9.62 -5.03 7.95
C VAL A 175 10.98 -4.36 7.96
N MET A 176 11.30 -3.54 6.97
CA MET A 176 12.57 -2.81 6.88
C MET A 176 12.78 -1.90 8.10
N VAL A 177 11.79 -1.09 8.45
CA VAL A 177 11.81 -0.20 9.62
C VAL A 177 12.06 -0.98 10.89
N TYR A 178 11.32 -2.09 11.10
CA TYR A 178 11.50 -2.94 12.27
C TYR A 178 12.89 -3.58 12.33
N MET A 179 13.39 -4.15 11.24
CA MET A 179 14.70 -4.81 11.20
C MET A 179 15.86 -3.84 11.40
N LEU A 180 15.71 -2.56 11.04
CA LEU A 180 16.70 -1.52 11.29
C LEU A 180 16.73 -1.05 12.76
N GLY A 181 15.81 -1.55 13.60
CA GLY A 181 15.75 -1.29 15.03
C GLY A 181 14.87 -0.12 15.43
N MET A 182 13.96 0.32 14.55
CA MET A 182 12.98 1.35 14.88
C MET A 182 11.75 0.75 15.57
N ASN A 183 11.01 1.63 16.26
CA ASN A 183 9.69 1.27 16.78
C ASN A 183 8.74 0.93 15.62
N PRO A 184 8.02 -0.21 15.68
CA PRO A 184 7.07 -0.60 14.64
C PRO A 184 6.02 0.48 14.30
N ALA A 185 5.61 1.30 15.26
CA ALA A 185 4.67 2.39 15.02
C ALA A 185 5.21 3.41 13.99
N VAL A 186 6.52 3.64 13.96
CA VAL A 186 7.18 4.58 13.04
C VAL A 186 7.06 4.15 11.57
N ALA A 187 6.83 2.86 11.33
CA ALA A 187 6.61 2.37 9.96
C ALA A 187 5.36 2.98 9.32
N PHE A 188 4.29 3.25 10.10
CA PHE A 188 3.03 3.75 9.57
C PHE A 188 3.16 5.11 8.87
N PRO A 189 3.65 6.20 9.50
CA PRO A 189 3.82 7.46 8.80
C PRO A 189 4.75 7.32 7.58
N ILE A 190 5.81 6.52 7.67
CA ILE A 190 6.75 6.34 6.55
C ILE A 190 6.07 5.65 5.36
N MET A 191 5.43 4.50 5.59
CA MET A 191 4.82 3.72 4.50
C MET A 191 3.60 4.42 3.89
N MET A 192 2.76 5.07 4.73
CA MET A 192 1.58 5.81 4.26
C MET A 192 1.98 7.05 3.47
N GLY A 193 3.01 7.78 3.91
CA GLY A 193 3.50 8.92 3.15
C GLY A 193 4.13 8.53 1.81
N LEU A 194 4.90 7.45 1.76
CA LEU A 194 5.41 6.91 0.50
C LEU A 194 4.26 6.46 -0.42
N GLY A 195 3.22 5.84 0.15
CA GLY A 195 2.00 5.46 -0.57
C GLY A 195 1.24 6.67 -1.11
N ALA A 196 1.03 7.70 -0.28
CA ALA A 196 0.36 8.94 -0.67
C ALA A 196 1.08 9.63 -1.83
N LEU A 197 2.41 9.76 -1.76
CA LEU A 197 3.21 10.31 -2.85
C LEU A 197 3.08 9.49 -4.14
N GLY A 198 3.07 8.17 -4.04
CA GLY A 198 2.88 7.26 -5.18
C GLY A 198 1.50 7.37 -5.81
N VAL A 199 0.45 7.35 -5.00
CA VAL A 199 -0.94 7.45 -5.46
C VAL A 199 -1.24 8.82 -6.05
N CYS A 200 -0.75 9.91 -5.45
CA CYS A 200 -0.92 11.26 -6.00
C CYS A 200 -0.31 11.38 -7.39
N ASN A 201 0.93 10.92 -7.57
CA ASN A 201 1.57 10.93 -8.88
C ASN A 201 0.84 10.01 -9.89
N GLY A 202 0.40 8.84 -9.46
CA GLY A 202 -0.31 7.87 -10.29
C GLY A 202 -1.72 8.31 -10.70
N SER A 203 -2.38 9.18 -9.92
CA SER A 203 -3.75 9.64 -10.20
C SER A 203 -3.83 10.69 -11.33
N PHE A 204 -2.77 11.47 -11.52
CA PHE A 204 -2.75 12.60 -12.47
C PHE A 204 -3.07 12.20 -13.92
N PRO A 205 -2.45 11.16 -14.52
CA PRO A 205 -2.77 10.74 -15.89
C PRO A 205 -4.23 10.29 -16.05
N TYR A 206 -4.77 9.57 -15.08
CA TYR A 206 -6.15 9.11 -15.12
C TYR A 206 -7.14 10.26 -14.97
N PHE A 207 -6.86 11.20 -14.09
CA PHE A 207 -7.67 12.41 -13.92
C PHE A 207 -7.66 13.26 -15.20
N ALA A 208 -6.49 13.49 -15.79
CA ALA A 208 -6.32 14.28 -17.02
C ALA A 208 -7.01 13.63 -18.23
N SER A 209 -6.92 12.30 -18.35
CA SER A 209 -7.55 11.54 -19.44
C SER A 209 -9.02 11.20 -19.19
N ASN A 210 -9.56 11.51 -18.00
CA ASN A 210 -10.92 11.17 -17.58
C ASN A 210 -11.24 9.65 -17.67
N ARG A 211 -10.21 8.79 -17.47
CA ARG A 211 -10.33 7.33 -17.53
C ARG A 211 -10.57 6.72 -16.16
N TYR A 212 -11.71 7.04 -15.55
CA TYR A 212 -12.16 6.48 -14.28
C TYR A 212 -13.67 6.61 -14.13
N HIS A 213 -14.27 5.76 -13.32
CA HIS A 213 -15.72 5.79 -13.03
C HIS A 213 -16.00 6.77 -11.89
N HIS A 214 -16.62 7.91 -12.20
CA HIS A 214 -16.79 9.05 -11.28
C HIS A 214 -17.56 8.70 -10.01
N HIS A 215 -18.74 8.04 -10.16
CA HIS A 215 -19.56 7.66 -9.02
C HIS A 215 -18.87 6.65 -8.10
N ALA A 216 -18.17 5.66 -8.69
CA ALA A 216 -17.41 4.69 -7.93
C ALA A 216 -16.24 5.33 -7.18
N ALA A 217 -15.45 6.17 -7.84
CA ALA A 217 -14.33 6.89 -7.21
C ALA A 217 -14.81 7.78 -6.06
N PHE A 218 -15.90 8.55 -6.26
CA PHE A 218 -16.45 9.41 -5.22
C PHE A 218 -16.96 8.62 -4.01
N ALA A 219 -17.78 7.58 -4.23
CA ALA A 219 -18.33 6.75 -3.17
C ALA A 219 -17.22 6.01 -2.39
N PHE A 220 -16.24 5.47 -3.13
CA PHE A 220 -15.07 4.82 -2.55
C PHE A 220 -14.27 5.79 -1.67
N THR A 221 -13.98 7.00 -2.16
CA THR A 221 -13.29 8.05 -1.38
C THR A 221 -14.06 8.41 -0.13
N ALA A 222 -15.37 8.70 -0.25
CA ALA A 222 -16.19 9.15 0.88
C ALA A 222 -16.25 8.09 2.00
N ALA A 223 -16.48 6.83 1.63
CA ALA A 223 -16.49 5.73 2.58
C ALA A 223 -15.07 5.41 3.10
N GLY A 224 -14.07 5.52 2.24
CA GLY A 224 -12.66 5.32 2.58
C GLY A 224 -12.17 6.28 3.65
N VAL A 225 -12.52 7.56 3.58
CA VAL A 225 -12.22 8.56 4.62
C VAL A 225 -12.76 8.11 5.98
N VAL A 226 -13.98 7.60 6.04
CA VAL A 226 -14.55 7.10 7.31
C VAL A 226 -13.81 5.87 7.80
N GLY A 227 -13.50 4.93 6.89
CA GLY A 227 -12.72 3.74 7.20
C GLY A 227 -11.33 4.06 7.77
N VAL A 228 -10.64 5.02 7.13
CA VAL A 228 -9.32 5.52 7.57
C VAL A 228 -9.38 6.13 8.97
N LEU A 229 -10.34 7.01 9.23
CA LEU A 229 -10.46 7.67 10.55
C LEU A 229 -10.63 6.65 11.66
N ILE A 230 -11.48 5.64 11.46
CA ILE A 230 -11.71 4.58 12.45
C ILE A 230 -10.46 3.72 12.60
N ALA A 231 -9.84 3.30 11.49
CA ALA A 231 -8.68 2.41 11.53
C ALA A 231 -7.43 3.09 12.13
N VAL A 232 -7.16 4.35 11.80
CA VAL A 232 -6.03 5.10 12.39
C VAL A 232 -6.20 5.25 13.89
N TYR A 233 -7.42 5.60 14.37
CA TYR A 233 -7.69 5.69 15.79
C TYR A 233 -7.49 4.34 16.48
N LEU A 234 -7.95 3.25 15.87
CA LEU A 234 -7.77 1.89 16.39
C LEU A 234 -6.27 1.54 16.45
N VAL A 235 -5.54 1.69 15.36
CA VAL A 235 -4.12 1.31 15.27
C VAL A 235 -3.25 2.10 16.24
N THR A 236 -3.47 3.41 16.34
CA THR A 236 -2.69 4.27 17.25
C THR A 236 -2.98 4.04 18.72
N SER A 237 -4.11 3.40 19.06
CA SER A 237 -4.45 3.00 20.42
C SER A 237 -3.88 1.63 20.82
N LEU A 238 -3.33 0.86 19.87
CA LEU A 238 -2.84 -0.48 20.14
C LEU A 238 -1.51 -0.46 20.93
N PRO A 239 -1.34 -1.36 21.92
CA PRO A 239 -0.05 -1.56 22.57
C PRO A 239 1.03 -1.99 21.58
N LEU A 240 2.29 -1.60 21.84
CA LEU A 240 3.44 -1.94 20.99
C LEU A 240 3.56 -3.44 20.70
N SER A 241 3.24 -4.28 21.69
CA SER A 241 3.22 -5.74 21.53
C SER A 241 2.24 -6.21 20.47
N VAL A 242 1.07 -5.58 20.38
CA VAL A 242 0.04 -5.90 19.38
C VAL A 242 0.46 -5.40 17.99
N LEU A 243 1.06 -4.20 17.92
CA LEU A 243 1.62 -3.67 16.67
C LEU A 243 2.71 -4.59 16.11
N GLN A 244 3.58 -5.14 16.95
CA GLN A 244 4.60 -6.11 16.51
C GLN A 244 3.96 -7.36 15.88
N TRP A 245 2.91 -7.92 16.52
CA TRP A 245 2.16 -9.04 15.94
C TRP A 245 1.47 -8.68 14.63
N LEU A 246 0.92 -7.48 14.54
CA LEU A 246 0.32 -6.97 13.31
C LEU A 246 1.35 -6.96 12.17
N VAL A 247 2.55 -6.41 12.40
CA VAL A 247 3.64 -6.38 11.40
C VAL A 247 4.02 -7.79 10.94
N ILE A 248 4.15 -8.74 11.89
CA ILE A 248 4.47 -10.14 11.57
C ILE A 248 3.37 -10.77 10.71
N LEU A 249 2.10 -10.62 11.08
CA LEU A 249 0.96 -11.15 10.33
C LEU A 249 0.88 -10.57 8.92
N VAL A 250 1.05 -9.25 8.80
CA VAL A 250 1.05 -8.55 7.51
C VAL A 250 2.22 -8.99 6.64
N ALA A 251 3.40 -9.20 7.21
CA ALA A 251 4.56 -9.73 6.48
C ALA A 251 4.29 -11.13 5.91
N PHE A 252 3.76 -12.05 6.72
CA PHE A 252 3.37 -13.40 6.25
C PHE A 252 2.26 -13.34 5.21
N TYR A 253 1.19 -12.60 5.47
CA TYR A 253 0.08 -12.45 4.53
C TYR A 253 0.55 -11.93 3.17
N THR A 254 1.34 -10.84 3.17
CA THR A 254 1.84 -10.22 1.95
C THR A 254 2.85 -11.11 1.25
N GLY A 255 3.75 -11.75 1.99
CA GLY A 255 4.72 -12.69 1.43
C GLY A 255 4.05 -13.87 0.72
N ILE A 256 3.07 -14.51 1.36
CA ILE A 256 2.28 -15.61 0.76
C ILE A 256 1.50 -15.11 -0.47
N THR A 257 0.88 -13.95 -0.38
CA THR A 257 0.09 -13.37 -1.47
C THR A 257 0.97 -13.05 -2.68
N MET A 258 2.16 -12.49 -2.48
CA MET A 258 3.14 -12.23 -3.54
C MET A 258 3.59 -13.53 -4.23
N LEU A 259 3.89 -14.58 -3.48
CA LEU A 259 4.25 -15.87 -4.04
C LEU A 259 3.09 -16.49 -4.84
N LYS A 260 1.87 -16.50 -4.28
CA LYS A 260 0.69 -16.98 -5.02
C LYS A 260 0.48 -16.24 -6.33
N GLN A 261 0.60 -14.91 -6.34
CA GLN A 261 0.47 -14.08 -7.54
C GLN A 261 1.60 -14.32 -8.56
N ALA A 262 2.82 -14.66 -8.10
CA ALA A 262 3.93 -14.99 -8.99
C ALA A 262 3.68 -16.27 -9.78
N PHE A 263 3.04 -17.29 -9.17
CA PHE A 263 2.77 -18.58 -9.79
C PHE A 263 1.40 -18.65 -10.48
N ALA A 264 0.39 -17.89 -10.05
CA ALA A 264 -0.94 -17.91 -10.67
C ALA A 264 -0.93 -17.45 -12.13
N ARG A 265 -0.10 -16.47 -12.49
CA ARG A 265 0.05 -16.01 -13.88
C ARG A 265 0.65 -17.05 -14.83
N GLU A 266 1.42 -17.98 -14.33
CA GLU A 266 2.01 -19.05 -15.13
C GLU A 266 0.98 -20.07 -15.58
N ASN A 267 0.02 -20.39 -14.72
CA ASN A 267 -1.07 -21.31 -15.02
C ASN A 267 -2.03 -20.73 -16.07
N VAL A 268 -2.29 -19.43 -16.04
CA VAL A 268 -3.11 -18.75 -17.06
C VAL A 268 -2.37 -18.63 -18.40
N ALA A 269 -1.06 -18.38 -18.40
CA ALA A 269 -0.26 -18.33 -19.61
C ALA A 269 -0.13 -19.71 -20.26
N LYS A 270 0.01 -20.78 -19.48
CA LYS A 270 0.05 -22.17 -19.98
C LYS A 270 -1.32 -22.65 -20.49
N ALA A 271 -2.41 -22.20 -19.89
CA ALA A 271 -3.76 -22.56 -20.32
C ALA A 271 -4.20 -21.88 -21.62
N ASN A 272 -3.55 -20.79 -22.02
CA ASN A 272 -3.83 -20.07 -23.27
C ASN A 272 -2.92 -20.52 -24.45
N VAL A 273 -1.98 -21.41 -24.23
CA VAL A 273 -1.03 -21.93 -25.26
C VAL A 273 -1.29 -23.40 -25.59
N GLY A 274 -2.18 -24.08 -24.86
CA GLY A 274 -2.66 -25.44 -25.17
C GLY A 274 -4.10 -25.42 -25.66
#